data_7dfb1e83da9710235ad4ad614c69765b
#
_entry.id   7dfb1e83da9710235ad4ad614c69765b
#
_cell.length_a   1.000
_cell.length_b   1.000
_cell.length_c   1.000
_cell.angle_alpha   90.00
_cell.angle_beta   90.00
_cell.angle_gamma   90.00
#
_symmetry.space_group_name_H-M   'P 1'
#
loop_
_entity.id
_entity.type
_entity.pdbx_description
1 polymer ?
#
loop_
_entity_poly.entity_id
_entity_poly.type
_entity_poly.pdbx_seq_one_letter_code
_entity_poly.pdbx_strand_id
1 'polypeptide(L)'
;MATAESTGTEADEQRQHQQQQPQTSSYPLPAILTYPASAPPHLVAQGAEGRVYKTTYLVPDLQCAFKYRPPKPYRHPILDQRLTRQRILAEARVLVKCRQEGVPVPAVYGLDENVGWLAMEWIEGEPVRAKLNQWLSSRAGEDVESNQKLIDLMVKVGDVVGLLHKHGIVHGDLTTSNLMLRPSSKMGASEVKSDTDTLLDGDIAVIDFGLASQATQVEDRAVDLYVLERAFASTHPRAESLFDQWLLSGYKSSFKQAPVVLKRLEEVRMRGRKRSMLG
;
A
#
# COMPACT_ATOMS: atom_id res chain seq x y z
N MET A 1 -63.79 -29.28 1.35
CA MET A 1 -64.12 -27.89 1.12
C MET A 1 -63.23 -27.02 1.95
N ALA A 2 -62.54 -26.09 1.31
CA ALA A 2 -61.84 -24.93 1.82
C ALA A 2 -60.62 -25.21 2.74
N THR A 3 -59.43 -25.19 2.25
CA THR A 3 -58.44 -24.09 2.00
C THR A 3 -58.06 -23.35 3.26
N ALA A 4 -56.81 -23.55 3.71
CA ALA A 4 -56.05 -22.60 4.49
C ALA A 4 -54.61 -22.61 3.98
N GLU A 5 -54.30 -21.55 3.21
CA GLU A 5 -53.02 -21.22 2.62
C GLU A 5 -52.04 -20.58 3.62
N SER A 6 -50.82 -20.93 3.45
CA SER A 6 -49.59 -20.11 3.41
C SER A 6 -49.60 -18.76 4.12
N THR A 7 -48.94 -18.67 5.28
CA THR A 7 -48.34 -17.47 5.83
C THR A 7 -47.06 -17.83 6.60
N GLY A 8 -46.05 -18.27 5.89
CA GLY A 8 -44.79 -18.73 6.52
C GLY A 8 -43.50 -18.24 5.86
N THR A 9 -43.58 -17.47 4.78
CA THR A 9 -42.40 -17.21 3.94
C THR A 9 -41.80 -15.79 4.08
N GLU A 10 -42.54 -14.82 4.59
CA GLU A 10 -42.02 -13.45 4.70
C GLU A 10 -41.26 -13.14 6.01
N ALA A 11 -41.49 -13.95 7.04
CA ALA A 11 -40.82 -13.76 8.34
C ALA A 11 -39.42 -14.35 8.39
N ASP A 12 -39.12 -15.33 7.56
CA ASP A 12 -37.78 -15.95 7.50
C ASP A 12 -36.80 -15.19 6.59
N GLU A 13 -37.28 -14.49 5.55
CA GLU A 13 -36.44 -13.63 4.71
C GLU A 13 -35.98 -12.34 5.42
N GLN A 14 -36.81 -11.80 6.34
CA GLN A 14 -36.42 -10.64 7.15
C GLN A 14 -35.41 -10.95 8.26
N ARG A 15 -35.26 -12.19 8.65
CA ARG A 15 -34.26 -12.62 9.65
C ARG A 15 -32.88 -12.86 9.07
N GLN A 16 -32.74 -13.06 7.76
CA GLN A 16 -31.45 -13.29 7.11
C GLN A 16 -30.71 -11.98 6.69
N HIS A 17 -31.36 -10.84 6.70
CA HIS A 17 -30.75 -9.55 6.39
C HIS A 17 -30.26 -8.73 7.61
N GLN A 18 -30.38 -9.28 8.83
CA GLN A 18 -29.84 -8.66 10.05
C GLN A 18 -28.54 -9.31 10.51
N GLN A 19 -27.64 -9.68 9.61
CA GLN A 19 -26.36 -10.21 10.05
C GLN A 19 -25.20 -9.64 9.27
N GLN A 20 -24.29 -9.19 10.11
CA GLN A 20 -22.90 -8.86 9.89
C GLN A 20 -22.59 -7.39 9.68
N GLN A 21 -22.93 -6.59 10.70
CA GLN A 21 -21.99 -5.54 11.08
C GLN A 21 -20.73 -6.25 11.62
N PRO A 22 -19.52 -5.96 11.09
CA PRO A 22 -18.30 -6.52 11.65
C PRO A 22 -18.25 -6.09 13.12
N GLN A 23 -18.24 -7.06 14.03
CA GLN A 23 -17.94 -6.82 15.42
C GLN A 23 -16.56 -6.14 15.47
N THR A 24 -16.56 -4.83 15.57
CA THR A 24 -15.37 -4.08 15.93
C THR A 24 -15.01 -4.51 17.35
N SER A 25 -14.15 -5.52 17.48
CA SER A 25 -13.51 -5.83 18.74
C SER A 25 -12.85 -4.53 19.18
N SER A 26 -13.47 -3.84 20.14
CA SER A 26 -13.00 -2.55 20.65
C SER A 26 -11.79 -2.78 21.55
N TYR A 27 -10.63 -3.04 20.93
CA TYR A 27 -9.40 -2.87 21.68
C TYR A 27 -9.26 -1.39 22.03
N PRO A 28 -8.95 -1.05 23.28
CA PRO A 28 -8.79 0.31 23.70
C PRO A 28 -7.70 0.97 22.82
N LEU A 29 -7.94 2.21 22.43
CA LEU A 29 -6.95 3.00 21.71
C LEU A 29 -5.76 3.28 22.65
N PRO A 30 -4.54 3.39 22.12
CA PRO A 30 -3.39 3.85 22.90
C PRO A 30 -3.65 5.21 23.53
N ALA A 31 -3.12 5.45 24.72
CA ALA A 31 -3.31 6.69 25.48
C ALA A 31 -2.96 7.96 24.67
N ILE A 32 -1.96 7.87 23.78
CA ILE A 32 -1.57 8.98 22.92
C ILE A 32 -2.68 9.42 21.95
N LEU A 33 -3.56 8.51 21.52
CA LEU A 33 -4.71 8.81 20.65
C LEU A 33 -5.95 9.28 21.43
N THR A 34 -5.98 9.07 22.73
CA THR A 34 -7.10 9.45 23.61
C THR A 34 -6.77 10.69 24.45
N TYR A 35 -5.59 11.28 24.28
CA TYR A 35 -5.21 12.51 24.99
C TYR A 35 -6.11 13.67 24.55
N PRO A 36 -6.62 14.48 25.48
CA PRO A 36 -7.65 15.49 25.18
C PRO A 36 -7.27 16.55 24.14
N ALA A 37 -5.97 16.81 23.96
CA ALA A 37 -5.47 17.76 22.96
C ALA A 37 -5.24 17.13 21.57
N SER A 38 -5.39 15.81 21.42
CA SER A 38 -5.25 15.13 20.12
C SER A 38 -6.51 15.31 19.29
N ALA A 39 -6.35 15.48 17.96
CA ALA A 39 -7.48 15.39 17.05
C ALA A 39 -8.09 13.98 17.12
N PRO A 40 -9.42 13.83 16.99
CA PRO A 40 -10.06 12.53 16.99
C PRO A 40 -9.44 11.64 15.90
N PRO A 41 -8.98 10.41 16.22
CA PRO A 41 -8.37 9.54 15.25
C PRO A 41 -9.44 8.98 14.29
N HIS A 42 -9.22 9.17 12.99
CA HIS A 42 -10.08 8.60 11.95
C HIS A 42 -9.46 7.28 11.46
N LEU A 43 -10.20 6.17 11.57
CA LEU A 43 -9.75 4.87 11.06
C LEU A 43 -9.72 4.89 9.53
N VAL A 44 -8.54 4.70 8.95
CA VAL A 44 -8.33 4.69 7.49
C VAL A 44 -8.28 3.27 6.95
N ALA A 45 -7.59 2.38 7.66
CA ALA A 45 -7.45 0.99 7.25
C ALA A 45 -7.36 0.05 8.46
N GLN A 46 -7.90 -1.14 8.29
CA GLN A 46 -7.81 -2.22 9.27
C GLN A 46 -7.47 -3.53 8.56
N GLY A 47 -6.39 -4.16 8.98
CA GLY A 47 -5.95 -5.47 8.51
C GLY A 47 -5.82 -6.46 9.65
N ALA A 48 -5.41 -7.68 9.33
CA ALA A 48 -5.18 -8.74 10.32
C ALA A 48 -4.10 -8.37 11.36
N GLU A 49 -3.11 -7.59 10.96
CA GLU A 49 -1.94 -7.27 11.79
C GLU A 49 -2.05 -5.94 12.54
N GLY A 50 -2.89 -5.01 12.08
CA GLY A 50 -2.97 -3.69 12.71
C GLY A 50 -4.04 -2.79 12.12
N ARG A 51 -4.10 -1.58 12.65
CA ARG A 51 -5.00 -0.50 12.24
C ARG A 51 -4.19 0.73 11.91
N VAL A 52 -4.64 1.48 10.92
CA VAL A 52 -4.05 2.77 10.54
C VAL A 52 -5.08 3.86 10.76
N TYR A 53 -4.71 4.87 11.51
CA TYR A 53 -5.54 6.04 11.78
C TYR A 53 -4.90 7.29 11.16
N LYS A 54 -5.73 8.17 10.61
CA LYS A 54 -5.33 9.56 10.32
C LYS A 54 -5.63 10.40 11.57
N THR A 55 -4.64 11.15 12.03
CA THR A 55 -4.76 12.05 13.19
C THR A 55 -3.68 13.14 13.09
N THR A 56 -3.48 13.91 14.15
CA THR A 56 -2.35 14.85 14.28
C THR A 56 -1.34 14.33 15.30
N TYR A 57 -0.09 14.74 15.19
CA TYR A 57 0.99 14.33 16.10
C TYR A 57 1.58 15.52 16.82
N LEU A 58 1.39 15.59 18.14
CA LEU A 58 1.86 16.62 19.08
C LEU A 58 1.36 18.04 18.83
N VAL A 59 1.19 18.45 17.57
CA VAL A 59 0.71 19.79 17.19
C VAL A 59 -0.42 19.66 16.16
N PRO A 60 -1.41 20.60 16.14
CA PRO A 60 -2.62 20.48 15.31
C PRO A 60 -2.35 20.38 13.80
N ASP A 61 -1.29 21.02 13.33
CA ASP A 61 -0.98 21.10 11.89
C ASP A 61 -0.12 19.93 11.39
N LEU A 62 0.40 19.09 12.28
CA LEU A 62 1.22 17.96 11.89
C LEU A 62 0.36 16.70 11.68
N GLN A 63 -0.14 16.52 10.46
CA GLN A 63 -0.92 15.34 10.09
C GLN A 63 -0.06 14.09 10.15
N CYS A 64 -0.61 13.01 10.71
CA CYS A 64 0.11 11.75 10.78
C CYS A 64 -0.76 10.53 10.43
N ALA A 65 -0.10 9.52 9.86
CA ALA A 65 -0.57 8.14 9.80
C ALA A 65 -0.11 7.43 11.07
N PHE A 66 -1.06 7.02 11.89
CA PHE A 66 -0.78 6.34 13.14
C PHE A 66 -1.11 4.86 13.00
N LYS A 67 -0.07 4.03 12.90
CA LYS A 67 -0.21 2.59 12.77
C LYS A 67 -0.15 1.92 14.14
N TYR A 68 -1.22 1.25 14.53
CA TYR A 68 -1.37 0.57 15.81
C TYR A 68 -1.55 -0.93 15.62
N ARG A 69 -0.79 -1.72 16.35
CA ARG A 69 -0.83 -3.18 16.40
C ARG A 69 -1.38 -3.64 17.75
N PRO A 70 -2.71 -3.79 17.90
CA PRO A 70 -3.30 -4.22 19.16
C PRO A 70 -2.85 -5.64 19.53
N PRO A 71 -2.81 -5.98 20.84
CA PRO A 71 -2.52 -7.32 21.30
C PRO A 71 -3.44 -8.36 20.64
N LYS A 72 -2.90 -9.55 20.35
CA LYS A 72 -3.64 -10.64 19.71
C LYS A 72 -4.08 -11.68 20.74
N PRO A 73 -5.40 -11.81 21.05
CA PRO A 73 -5.88 -12.71 22.10
C PRO A 73 -5.56 -14.19 21.85
N TYR A 74 -5.39 -14.56 20.58
CA TYR A 74 -5.08 -15.94 20.18
C TYR A 74 -3.58 -16.29 20.24
N ARG A 75 -2.72 -15.31 20.57
CA ARG A 75 -1.27 -15.52 20.73
C ARG A 75 -0.91 -15.53 22.20
N HIS A 76 0.14 -16.30 22.54
CA HIS A 76 0.72 -16.20 23.88
C HIS A 76 1.25 -14.76 24.11
N PRO A 77 0.92 -14.08 25.23
CA PRO A 77 1.19 -12.65 25.43
C PRO A 77 2.66 -12.26 25.25
N ILE A 78 3.60 -13.04 25.78
CA ILE A 78 5.04 -12.79 25.65
C ILE A 78 5.49 -12.87 24.19
N LEU A 79 4.99 -13.86 23.45
CA LEU A 79 5.30 -14.01 22.02
C LEU A 79 4.72 -12.86 21.21
N ASP A 80 3.47 -12.48 21.47
CA ASP A 80 2.80 -11.38 20.78
C ASP A 80 3.53 -10.06 20.99
N GLN A 81 3.89 -9.73 22.23
CA GLN A 81 4.67 -8.53 22.56
C GLN A 81 6.04 -8.52 21.84
N ARG A 82 6.76 -9.65 21.85
CA ARG A 82 8.06 -9.78 21.17
C ARG A 82 7.93 -9.55 19.67
N LEU A 83 6.94 -10.16 19.01
CA LEU A 83 6.71 -10.02 17.57
C LEU A 83 6.29 -8.60 17.21
N THR A 84 5.39 -7.99 17.99
CA THR A 84 4.94 -6.61 17.79
C THR A 84 6.12 -5.64 17.90
N ARG A 85 6.93 -5.77 18.96
CA ARG A 85 8.14 -4.97 19.15
C ARG A 85 9.12 -5.10 17.97
N GLN A 86 9.41 -6.33 17.53
CA GLN A 86 10.32 -6.58 16.40
C GLN A 86 9.81 -5.91 15.12
N ARG A 87 8.51 -6.04 14.82
CA ARG A 87 7.89 -5.47 13.61
C ARG A 87 7.91 -3.94 13.62
N ILE A 88 7.54 -3.30 14.73
CA ILE A 88 7.57 -1.84 14.87
C ILE A 88 8.99 -1.29 14.65
N LEU A 89 9.96 -1.89 15.32
CA LEU A 89 11.36 -1.46 15.19
C LEU A 89 11.94 -1.73 13.79
N ALA A 90 11.59 -2.85 13.16
CA ALA A 90 12.04 -3.18 11.82
C ALA A 90 11.47 -2.18 10.80
N GLU A 91 10.17 -1.92 10.84
CA GLU A 91 9.49 -0.97 9.96
C GLU A 91 10.05 0.45 10.12
N ALA A 92 10.21 0.92 11.35
CA ALA A 92 10.77 2.26 11.63
C ALA A 92 12.23 2.39 11.13
N ARG A 93 13.08 1.38 11.35
CA ARG A 93 14.48 1.40 10.87
C ARG A 93 14.57 1.45 9.35
N VAL A 94 13.71 0.69 8.66
CA VAL A 94 13.65 0.70 7.19
C VAL A 94 13.21 2.08 6.68
N LEU A 95 12.16 2.67 7.25
CA LEU A 95 11.69 4.00 6.88
C LEU A 95 12.77 5.07 7.08
N VAL A 96 13.45 5.07 8.24
CA VAL A 96 14.55 6.01 8.52
C VAL A 96 15.68 5.83 7.51
N LYS A 97 16.10 4.60 7.22
CA LYS A 97 17.13 4.32 6.22
C LYS A 97 16.70 4.79 4.83
N CYS A 98 15.48 4.46 4.39
CA CYS A 98 14.94 4.93 3.12
C CYS A 98 15.03 6.45 2.99
N ARG A 99 14.61 7.17 4.03
CA ARG A 99 14.61 8.64 4.06
C ARG A 99 16.02 9.22 3.98
N GLN A 100 16.99 8.63 4.70
CA GLN A 100 18.41 9.02 4.64
C GLN A 100 19.02 8.83 3.26
N GLU A 101 18.59 7.81 2.54
CA GLU A 101 19.04 7.46 1.20
C GLU A 101 18.24 8.16 0.08
N GLY A 102 17.32 9.07 0.43
CA GLY A 102 16.51 9.84 -0.53
C GLY A 102 15.38 9.05 -1.18
N VAL A 103 15.05 7.85 -0.70
CA VAL A 103 13.85 7.13 -1.14
C VAL A 103 12.61 7.86 -0.61
N PRO A 104 11.63 8.18 -1.47
CA PRO A 104 10.43 8.90 -1.07
C PRO A 104 9.49 8.01 -0.24
N VAL A 105 9.58 8.13 1.07
CA VAL A 105 8.81 7.39 2.08
C VAL A 105 8.34 8.33 3.18
N PRO A 106 7.31 7.96 3.99
CA PRO A 106 6.89 8.74 5.14
C PRO A 106 8.03 8.97 6.14
N ALA A 107 8.12 10.18 6.68
CA ALA A 107 9.00 10.46 7.82
C ALA A 107 8.45 9.78 9.08
N VAL A 108 9.32 9.20 9.90
CA VAL A 108 8.95 8.68 11.22
C VAL A 108 8.90 9.83 12.22
N TYR A 109 7.77 10.00 12.92
CA TYR A 109 7.60 11.01 13.95
C TYR A 109 7.87 10.45 15.35
N GLY A 110 7.46 9.23 15.63
CA GLY A 110 7.67 8.58 16.89
C GLY A 110 7.15 7.13 16.88
N LEU A 111 7.51 6.39 17.90
CA LEU A 111 7.04 5.02 18.08
C LEU A 111 7.04 4.62 19.56
N ASP A 112 6.24 3.63 19.89
CA ASP A 112 6.35 2.88 21.15
C ASP A 112 6.25 1.40 20.82
N GLU A 113 7.37 0.71 20.91
CA GLU A 113 7.47 -0.71 20.57
C GLU A 113 6.83 -1.62 21.64
N ASN A 114 6.60 -1.11 22.86
CA ASN A 114 5.97 -1.89 23.92
C ASN A 114 4.45 -1.80 23.83
N VAL A 115 3.90 -0.61 23.56
CA VAL A 115 2.46 -0.42 23.31
C VAL A 115 2.09 -0.88 21.91
N GLY A 116 3.03 -0.85 20.97
CA GLY A 116 2.85 -1.36 19.60
C GLY A 116 2.30 -0.34 18.62
N TRP A 117 2.80 0.90 18.64
CA TRP A 117 2.41 1.90 17.65
C TRP A 117 3.61 2.59 16.98
N LEU A 118 3.36 3.08 15.77
CA LEU A 118 4.28 3.86 14.94
C LEU A 118 3.51 5.05 14.35
N ALA A 119 3.97 6.28 14.65
CA ALA A 119 3.47 7.51 14.07
C ALA A 119 4.41 7.99 12.97
N MET A 120 3.86 8.29 11.80
CA MET A 120 4.62 8.68 10.62
C MET A 120 3.89 9.77 9.84
N GLU A 121 4.60 10.42 8.93
CA GLU A 121 4.06 11.42 8.01
C GLU A 121 2.79 10.90 7.32
N TRP A 122 1.73 11.71 7.34
CA TRP A 122 0.59 11.48 6.47
C TRP A 122 0.96 11.91 5.04
N ILE A 123 0.96 10.95 4.10
CA ILE A 123 1.19 11.27 2.69
C ILE A 123 -0.12 11.73 2.08
N GLU A 124 -0.20 13.00 1.73
CA GLU A 124 -1.35 13.50 0.97
C GLU A 124 -1.37 12.91 -0.44
N GLY A 125 -2.56 12.60 -0.93
CA GLY A 125 -2.78 11.95 -2.22
C GLY A 125 -3.53 10.65 -2.10
N GLU A 126 -3.50 9.86 -3.14
CA GLU A 126 -4.19 8.56 -3.22
C GLU A 126 -3.25 7.46 -3.72
N PRO A 127 -3.55 6.19 -3.41
CA PRO A 127 -2.80 5.08 -3.98
C PRO A 127 -2.80 5.10 -5.52
N VAL A 128 -1.67 4.77 -6.11
CA VAL A 128 -1.54 4.61 -7.57
C VAL A 128 -2.63 3.70 -8.12
N ARG A 129 -2.97 2.63 -7.39
CA ARG A 129 -4.08 1.74 -7.74
C ARG A 129 -5.40 2.49 -7.96
N ALA A 130 -5.77 3.37 -7.03
CA ALA A 130 -7.03 4.11 -7.11
C ALA A 130 -7.02 5.10 -8.28
N LYS A 131 -5.96 5.92 -8.39
CA LYS A 131 -5.80 6.91 -9.46
C LYS A 131 -5.75 6.28 -10.85
N LEU A 132 -4.99 5.21 -10.99
CA LEU A 132 -4.88 4.50 -12.27
C LEU A 132 -6.21 3.86 -12.68
N ASN A 133 -6.94 3.22 -11.74
CA ASN A 133 -8.25 2.67 -12.04
C ASN A 133 -9.27 3.75 -12.41
N GLN A 134 -9.29 4.87 -11.70
CA GLN A 134 -10.14 6.01 -12.02
C GLN A 134 -9.84 6.55 -13.42
N TRP A 135 -8.56 6.73 -13.75
CA TRP A 135 -8.10 7.20 -15.05
C TRP A 135 -8.45 6.22 -16.17
N LEU A 136 -8.20 4.93 -16.00
CA LEU A 136 -8.55 3.88 -16.97
C LEU A 136 -10.07 3.77 -17.19
N SER A 137 -10.86 3.99 -16.15
CA SER A 137 -12.33 3.97 -16.24
C SER A 137 -12.87 5.16 -17.03
N SER A 138 -12.26 6.35 -16.89
CA SER A 138 -12.66 7.54 -17.65
C SER A 138 -12.34 7.46 -19.15
N ARG A 139 -11.50 6.49 -19.56
CA ARG A 139 -11.04 6.28 -20.95
C ARG A 139 -11.42 4.88 -21.46
N ALA A 140 -12.63 4.46 -21.15
CA ALA A 140 -13.16 3.18 -21.64
C ALA A 140 -13.21 3.17 -23.17
N GLY A 141 -12.59 2.15 -23.80
CA GLY A 141 -12.56 2.00 -25.26
C GLY A 141 -11.44 2.77 -25.98
N GLU A 142 -10.66 3.59 -25.30
CA GLU A 142 -9.48 4.25 -25.87
C GLU A 142 -8.24 3.36 -25.81
N ASP A 143 -7.31 3.58 -26.76
CA ASP A 143 -5.95 3.08 -26.63
C ASP A 143 -5.22 3.87 -25.55
N VAL A 144 -4.83 3.19 -24.48
CA VAL A 144 -4.16 3.82 -23.34
C VAL A 144 -2.65 3.60 -23.36
N GLU A 145 -2.16 2.69 -24.20
CA GLU A 145 -0.74 2.27 -24.20
C GLU A 145 0.19 3.37 -24.74
N SER A 146 -0.30 4.23 -25.62
CA SER A 146 0.43 5.36 -26.19
C SER A 146 0.31 6.66 -25.39
N ASN A 147 -0.43 6.65 -24.27
CA ASN A 147 -0.65 7.86 -23.47
C ASN A 147 0.60 8.26 -22.67
N GLN A 148 1.15 9.46 -22.96
CA GLN A 148 2.40 9.93 -22.35
C GLN A 148 2.32 10.06 -20.82
N LYS A 149 1.19 10.51 -20.26
CA LYS A 149 1.03 10.63 -18.80
C LYS A 149 1.09 9.28 -18.09
N LEU A 150 0.48 8.27 -18.69
CA LEU A 150 0.54 6.91 -18.17
C LEU A 150 1.95 6.33 -18.28
N ILE A 151 2.62 6.54 -19.41
CA ILE A 151 4.02 6.16 -19.63
C ILE A 151 4.92 6.82 -18.57
N ASP A 152 4.79 8.14 -18.37
CA ASP A 152 5.57 8.87 -17.37
C ASP A 152 5.36 8.34 -15.95
N LEU A 153 4.10 8.00 -15.60
CA LEU A 153 3.78 7.38 -14.31
C LEU A 153 4.48 6.03 -14.15
N MET A 154 4.45 5.18 -15.19
CA MET A 154 5.07 3.86 -15.15
C MET A 154 6.59 3.95 -14.98
N VAL A 155 7.23 4.86 -15.71
CA VAL A 155 8.67 5.13 -15.57
C VAL A 155 8.99 5.61 -14.15
N LYS A 156 8.24 6.56 -13.59
CA LYS A 156 8.42 7.05 -12.22
C LYS A 156 8.29 5.94 -11.19
N VAL A 157 7.32 5.04 -11.34
CA VAL A 157 7.17 3.88 -10.45
C VAL A 157 8.41 2.99 -10.53
N GLY A 158 8.89 2.71 -11.75
CA GLY A 158 10.11 1.94 -11.96
C GLY A 158 11.34 2.57 -11.31
N ASP A 159 11.52 3.88 -11.46
CA ASP A 159 12.62 4.65 -10.87
C ASP A 159 12.61 4.57 -9.34
N VAL A 160 11.44 4.77 -8.70
CA VAL A 160 11.32 4.73 -7.23
C VAL A 160 11.58 3.34 -6.67
N VAL A 161 11.06 2.29 -7.31
CA VAL A 161 11.32 0.90 -6.93
C VAL A 161 12.80 0.56 -7.11
N GLY A 162 13.39 1.04 -8.20
CA GLY A 162 14.81 0.85 -8.44
C GLY A 162 15.69 1.58 -7.42
N LEU A 163 15.31 2.78 -6.99
CA LEU A 163 16.00 3.50 -5.92
C LEU A 163 15.91 2.74 -4.59
N LEU A 164 14.75 2.17 -4.25
CA LEU A 164 14.57 1.32 -3.08
C LEU A 164 15.54 0.13 -3.11
N HIS A 165 15.57 -0.61 -4.22
CA HIS A 165 16.42 -1.78 -4.41
C HIS A 165 17.91 -1.46 -4.48
N LYS A 166 18.29 -0.28 -5.01
CA LYS A 166 19.67 0.24 -5.01
C LYS A 166 20.25 0.28 -3.61
N HIS A 167 19.45 0.69 -2.62
CA HIS A 167 19.85 0.79 -1.21
C HIS A 167 19.68 -0.52 -0.43
N GLY A 168 19.43 -1.64 -1.13
CA GLY A 168 19.34 -2.97 -0.54
C GLY A 168 18.09 -3.17 0.31
N ILE A 169 17.01 -2.49 -0.01
CA ILE A 169 15.72 -2.63 0.67
C ILE A 169 14.75 -3.34 -0.27
N VAL A 170 14.12 -4.40 0.22
CA VAL A 170 13.05 -5.16 -0.42
C VAL A 170 11.78 -4.89 0.36
N HIS A 171 10.70 -4.55 -0.35
CA HIS A 171 9.43 -4.16 0.27
C HIS A 171 8.69 -5.35 0.88
N GLY A 172 8.69 -6.48 0.17
CA GLY A 172 8.05 -7.72 0.62
C GLY A 172 6.54 -7.80 0.36
N ASP A 173 5.89 -6.68 0.02
CA ASP A 173 4.49 -6.58 -0.39
C ASP A 173 4.30 -5.43 -1.38
N LEU A 174 5.13 -5.43 -2.43
CA LEU A 174 5.17 -4.35 -3.40
C LEU A 174 3.95 -4.43 -4.34
N THR A 175 3.00 -3.51 -4.16
CA THR A 175 1.78 -3.41 -4.96
C THR A 175 1.46 -1.95 -5.28
N THR A 176 0.61 -1.70 -6.27
CA THR A 176 0.15 -0.33 -6.58
C THR A 176 -0.70 0.30 -5.49
N SER A 177 -1.16 -0.47 -4.51
CA SER A 177 -1.83 0.03 -3.30
C SER A 177 -0.85 0.63 -2.28
N ASN A 178 0.41 0.17 -2.29
CA ASN A 178 1.48 0.61 -1.40
C ASN A 178 2.37 1.69 -2.03
N LEU A 179 1.95 2.22 -3.18
CA LEU A 179 2.54 3.37 -3.87
C LEU A 179 1.54 4.52 -3.85
N MET A 180 1.89 5.63 -3.21
CA MET A 180 1.05 6.82 -3.14
C MET A 180 1.44 7.80 -4.23
N LEU A 181 0.46 8.35 -4.95
CA LEU A 181 0.66 9.47 -5.87
C LEU A 181 0.38 10.76 -5.11
N ARG A 182 1.45 11.45 -4.73
CA ARG A 182 1.42 12.72 -4.00
C ARG A 182 1.32 13.85 -5.01
N PRO A 183 0.39 14.82 -4.84
CA PRO A 183 0.36 16.02 -5.67
C PRO A 183 1.72 16.72 -5.64
N SER A 184 2.23 17.14 -6.80
CA SER A 184 3.50 17.84 -6.88
C SER A 184 3.39 19.21 -6.20
N SER A 185 4.31 19.53 -5.28
CA SER A 185 4.38 20.82 -4.58
C SER A 185 4.66 22.02 -5.52
N LYS A 186 4.94 21.75 -6.81
CA LYS A 186 5.15 22.78 -7.84
C LYS A 186 3.85 23.29 -8.47
N MET A 187 2.72 22.61 -8.26
CA MET A 187 1.41 23.10 -8.69
C MET A 187 0.86 24.02 -7.60
N GLY A 188 0.97 25.32 -7.81
CA GLY A 188 0.33 26.33 -6.96
C GLY A 188 -1.17 26.07 -6.84
N ALA A 189 -1.76 26.40 -5.70
CA ALA A 189 -3.15 26.14 -5.30
C ALA A 189 -4.25 26.79 -6.20
N SER A 190 -3.93 27.29 -7.38
CA SER A 190 -4.82 28.12 -8.18
C SER A 190 -5.37 27.51 -9.47
N GLU A 191 -5.07 26.27 -9.83
CA GLU A 191 -5.69 25.62 -10.98
C GLU A 191 -6.11 24.17 -10.70
N VAL A 192 -7.16 24.00 -9.92
CA VAL A 192 -7.94 22.75 -9.92
C VAL A 192 -8.83 22.76 -11.17
N LYS A 193 -8.25 22.53 -12.34
CA LYS A 193 -9.02 22.05 -13.48
C LYS A 193 -9.32 20.58 -13.18
N SER A 194 -10.58 20.22 -13.22
CA SER A 194 -11.09 18.84 -13.14
C SER A 194 -10.76 18.08 -14.43
N ASP A 195 -9.50 18.13 -14.85
CA ASP A 195 -9.05 17.48 -16.06
C ASP A 195 -8.58 16.07 -15.71
N THR A 196 -9.19 15.07 -16.35
CA THR A 196 -8.80 13.66 -16.17
C THR A 196 -7.32 13.42 -16.45
N ASP A 197 -6.68 14.29 -17.21
CA ASP A 197 -5.25 14.22 -17.51
C ASP A 197 -4.35 14.54 -16.30
N THR A 198 -4.85 15.29 -15.30
CA THR A 198 -4.07 15.61 -14.09
C THR A 198 -4.12 14.51 -13.03
N LEU A 199 -4.98 13.50 -13.20
CA LEU A 199 -5.12 12.38 -12.24
C LEU A 199 -3.84 11.57 -12.02
N LEU A 200 -2.98 11.50 -13.05
CA LEU A 200 -1.72 10.75 -13.01
C LEU A 200 -0.50 11.64 -12.70
N ASP A 201 -0.70 12.95 -12.51
CA ASP A 201 0.38 13.87 -12.19
C ASP A 201 0.74 13.82 -10.69
N GLY A 202 2.02 13.77 -10.40
CA GLY A 202 2.51 13.78 -9.03
C GLY A 202 3.83 13.04 -8.86
N ASP A 203 4.24 12.94 -7.59
CA ASP A 203 5.43 12.23 -7.17
C ASP A 203 5.03 10.93 -6.44
N ILE A 204 5.79 9.85 -6.68
CA ILE A 204 5.53 8.56 -6.04
C ILE A 204 6.18 8.53 -4.66
N ALA A 205 5.42 8.10 -3.65
CA ALA A 205 5.94 7.75 -2.33
C ALA A 205 5.58 6.29 -1.99
N VAL A 206 6.51 5.54 -1.43
CA VAL A 206 6.31 4.14 -1.02
C VAL A 206 5.86 4.12 0.43
N ILE A 207 4.81 3.35 0.72
CA ILE A 207 4.23 3.21 2.06
C ILE A 207 4.15 1.74 2.48
N ASP A 208 3.89 1.49 3.77
CA ASP A 208 3.67 0.17 4.39
C ASP A 208 4.85 -0.81 4.29
N PHE A 209 5.89 -0.52 5.06
CA PHE A 209 7.09 -1.36 5.17
C PHE A 209 6.97 -2.49 6.22
N GLY A 210 5.76 -2.93 6.52
CA GLY A 210 5.50 -3.96 7.54
C GLY A 210 6.10 -5.34 7.25
N LEU A 211 6.42 -5.65 5.99
CA LEU A 211 7.08 -6.87 5.54
C LEU A 211 8.46 -6.60 4.92
N ALA A 212 8.91 -5.36 4.95
CA ALA A 212 10.17 -4.99 4.34
C ALA A 212 11.39 -5.58 5.08
N SER A 213 12.41 -5.85 4.31
CA SER A 213 13.68 -6.36 4.82
C SER A 213 14.87 -5.73 4.11
N GLN A 214 16.03 -5.76 4.77
CA GLN A 214 17.30 -5.47 4.11
C GLN A 214 17.79 -6.75 3.47
N ALA A 215 17.85 -6.75 2.14
CA ALA A 215 18.28 -7.89 1.35
C ALA A 215 19.39 -7.49 0.39
N THR A 216 20.46 -8.27 0.40
CA THR A 216 21.59 -8.08 -0.52
C THR A 216 21.48 -8.94 -1.77
N GLN A 217 20.62 -9.96 -1.75
CA GLN A 217 20.50 -10.92 -2.84
C GLN A 217 19.70 -10.34 -4.01
N VAL A 218 20.17 -10.65 -5.21
CA VAL A 218 19.48 -10.28 -6.46
C VAL A 218 18.10 -10.95 -6.57
N GLU A 219 17.99 -12.16 -6.03
CA GLU A 219 16.75 -12.95 -5.99
C GLU A 219 15.62 -12.21 -5.28
N ASP A 220 15.89 -11.67 -4.09
CA ASP A 220 14.86 -11.01 -3.29
C ASP A 220 14.26 -9.80 -4.00
N ARG A 221 15.10 -9.01 -4.70
CA ARG A 221 14.68 -7.87 -5.53
C ARG A 221 13.86 -8.32 -6.73
N ALA A 222 14.25 -9.44 -7.35
CA ALA A 222 13.50 -10.00 -8.48
C ALA A 222 12.13 -10.54 -8.05
N VAL A 223 12.05 -11.14 -6.87
CA VAL A 223 10.77 -11.58 -6.29
C VAL A 223 9.87 -10.40 -5.96
N ASP A 224 10.41 -9.31 -5.43
CA ASP A 224 9.66 -8.08 -5.12
C ASP A 224 9.06 -7.46 -6.41
N LEU A 225 9.85 -7.39 -7.50
CA LEU A 225 9.33 -6.98 -8.82
C LEU A 225 8.26 -7.95 -9.35
N TYR A 226 8.43 -9.25 -9.16
CA TYR A 226 7.45 -10.25 -9.59
C TYR A 226 6.12 -10.10 -8.83
N VAL A 227 6.16 -9.78 -7.53
CA VAL A 227 4.96 -9.48 -6.75
C VAL A 227 4.25 -8.24 -7.32
N LEU A 228 5.00 -7.18 -7.63
CA LEU A 228 4.44 -5.97 -8.26
C LEU A 228 3.82 -6.28 -9.63
N GLU A 229 4.49 -7.05 -10.47
CA GLU A 229 3.99 -7.47 -11.78
C GLU A 229 2.66 -8.22 -11.66
N ARG A 230 2.59 -9.21 -10.79
CA ARG A 230 1.38 -10.00 -10.56
C ARG A 230 0.21 -9.17 -10.03
N ALA A 231 0.51 -8.28 -9.07
CA ALA A 231 -0.48 -7.34 -8.54
C ALA A 231 -0.96 -6.36 -9.61
N PHE A 232 -0.05 -5.86 -10.45
CA PHE A 232 -0.35 -4.93 -11.53
C PHE A 232 -1.24 -5.58 -12.60
N ALA A 233 -0.87 -6.74 -13.13
CA ALA A 233 -1.64 -7.48 -14.11
C ALA A 233 -3.06 -7.81 -13.62
N SER A 234 -3.20 -8.19 -12.34
CA SER A 234 -4.49 -8.49 -11.72
C SER A 234 -5.38 -7.25 -11.54
N THR A 235 -4.81 -6.09 -11.24
CA THR A 235 -5.57 -4.88 -10.89
C THR A 235 -5.74 -3.91 -12.06
N HIS A 236 -4.87 -3.97 -13.07
CA HIS A 236 -4.81 -3.05 -14.21
C HIS A 236 -4.62 -3.79 -15.55
N PRO A 237 -5.50 -4.75 -15.92
CA PRO A 237 -5.28 -5.63 -17.09
C PRO A 237 -5.17 -4.83 -18.40
N ARG A 238 -5.82 -3.66 -18.53
CA ARG A 238 -5.73 -2.78 -19.71
C ARG A 238 -4.39 -2.07 -19.88
N ALA A 239 -3.57 -2.05 -18.84
CA ALA A 239 -2.27 -1.41 -18.83
C ALA A 239 -1.13 -2.44 -18.61
N GLU A 240 -1.42 -3.73 -18.66
CA GLU A 240 -0.48 -4.82 -18.31
C GLU A 240 0.81 -4.75 -19.14
N SER A 241 0.69 -4.51 -20.45
CA SER A 241 1.83 -4.38 -21.37
C SER A 241 2.83 -3.29 -21.00
N LEU A 242 2.36 -2.22 -20.35
CA LEU A 242 3.20 -1.10 -19.94
C LEU A 242 4.16 -1.45 -18.80
N PHE A 243 3.88 -2.52 -18.07
CA PHE A 243 4.79 -3.01 -17.04
C PHE A 243 6.16 -3.34 -17.64
N ASP A 244 6.19 -4.20 -18.65
CA ASP A 244 7.44 -4.61 -19.31
C ASP A 244 8.07 -3.48 -20.13
N GLN A 245 7.25 -2.68 -20.83
CA GLN A 245 7.74 -1.67 -21.73
C GLN A 245 8.31 -0.45 -21.00
N TRP A 246 7.63 0.04 -19.98
CA TRP A 246 7.96 1.34 -19.38
C TRP A 246 8.36 1.26 -17.91
N LEU A 247 7.65 0.49 -17.06
CA LEU A 247 8.02 0.37 -15.66
C LEU A 247 9.39 -0.28 -15.51
N LEU A 248 9.64 -1.41 -16.20
CA LEU A 248 10.95 -2.04 -16.18
C LEU A 248 12.04 -1.20 -16.86
N SER A 249 11.68 -0.30 -17.79
CA SER A 249 12.61 0.66 -18.39
C SER A 249 13.09 1.67 -17.34
N GLY A 250 12.17 2.30 -16.58
CA GLY A 250 12.51 3.16 -15.44
C GLY A 250 13.38 2.43 -14.42
N TYR A 251 12.97 1.24 -14.01
CA TYR A 251 13.75 0.41 -13.10
C TYR A 251 15.17 0.15 -13.61
N LYS A 252 15.32 -0.21 -14.88
CA LYS A 252 16.61 -0.52 -15.52
C LYS A 252 17.58 0.67 -15.47
N SER A 253 17.08 1.89 -15.64
CA SER A 253 17.90 3.11 -15.65
C SER A 253 18.26 3.59 -14.24
N SER A 254 17.56 3.15 -13.19
CA SER A 254 17.68 3.69 -11.84
C SER A 254 18.98 3.35 -11.10
N PHE A 255 19.63 2.21 -11.38
CA PHE A 255 20.91 1.84 -10.77
C PHE A 255 21.68 0.78 -11.58
N LYS A 256 23.00 0.73 -11.32
CA LYS A 256 23.96 -0.09 -12.11
C LYS A 256 23.63 -1.60 -12.11
N GLN A 257 23.07 -2.14 -11.03
CA GLN A 257 22.77 -3.57 -10.92
C GLN A 257 21.38 -3.96 -11.44
N ALA A 258 20.54 -3.00 -11.82
CA ALA A 258 19.17 -3.24 -12.28
C ALA A 258 19.10 -4.29 -13.42
N PRO A 259 19.98 -4.29 -14.44
CA PRO A 259 19.93 -5.30 -15.50
C PRO A 259 20.12 -6.74 -14.99
N VAL A 260 20.90 -6.94 -13.95
CA VAL A 260 21.11 -8.27 -13.32
C VAL A 260 19.84 -8.73 -12.60
N VAL A 261 19.16 -7.80 -11.92
CA VAL A 261 17.87 -8.09 -11.28
C VAL A 261 16.82 -8.45 -12.32
N LEU A 262 16.74 -7.71 -13.43
CA LEU A 262 15.79 -7.99 -14.53
C LEU A 262 16.03 -9.36 -15.16
N LYS A 263 17.29 -9.74 -15.37
CA LYS A 263 17.62 -11.10 -15.83
C LYS A 263 17.12 -12.16 -14.84
N ARG A 264 17.27 -11.92 -13.54
CA ARG A 264 16.79 -12.82 -12.50
C ARG A 264 15.26 -12.85 -12.43
N LEU A 265 14.57 -11.75 -12.73
CA LEU A 265 13.11 -11.69 -12.83
C LEU A 265 12.58 -12.69 -13.85
N GLU A 266 13.23 -12.86 -15.02
CA GLU A 266 12.82 -13.86 -16.01
C GLU A 266 12.85 -15.28 -15.45
N GLU A 267 13.88 -15.60 -14.65
CA GLU A 267 13.97 -16.92 -14.01
C GLU A 267 12.88 -17.12 -12.94
N VAL A 268 12.54 -16.05 -12.18
CA VAL A 268 11.43 -16.06 -11.21
C VAL A 268 10.09 -16.27 -11.91
N ARG A 269 9.84 -15.57 -13.03
CA ARG A 269 8.66 -15.73 -13.88
C ARG A 269 8.47 -17.17 -14.35
N MET A 270 9.55 -17.81 -14.81
CA MET A 270 9.51 -19.21 -15.28
C MET A 270 9.15 -20.20 -14.17
N ARG A 271 9.62 -19.96 -12.93
CA ARG A 271 9.27 -20.78 -11.77
C ARG A 271 7.82 -20.59 -11.33
N GLY A 272 7.31 -19.35 -11.39
CA GLY A 272 5.93 -19.02 -11.11
C GLY A 272 4.96 -19.72 -12.06
N ARG A 273 5.24 -19.73 -13.37
CA ARG A 273 4.43 -20.43 -14.38
C ARG A 273 4.37 -21.94 -14.15
N LYS A 274 5.50 -22.57 -13.79
CA LYS A 274 5.51 -24.01 -13.49
C LYS A 274 4.63 -24.38 -12.31
N ARG A 275 4.59 -23.53 -11.26
CA ARG A 275 3.71 -23.76 -10.11
C ARG A 275 2.22 -23.66 -10.47
N SER A 276 1.83 -22.71 -11.30
CA SER A 276 0.44 -22.53 -11.72
C SER A 276 -0.05 -23.61 -12.67
N MET A 277 0.85 -24.40 -13.28
CA MET A 277 0.50 -25.54 -14.15
C MET A 277 0.40 -26.88 -13.39
N LEU A 278 0.89 -26.93 -12.15
CA LEU A 278 0.89 -28.14 -11.31
C LEU A 278 -0.12 -28.08 -10.16
N GLY A 279 -0.82 -26.98 -9.98
CA GLY A 279 -1.88 -26.74 -8.99
C GLY A 279 -3.18 -26.44 -9.65
#